data_992fa8cd449b2a966d54bae0beee941d
#
_entry.id   992fa8cd449b2a966d54bae0beee941d
#
_cell.length_a   1.000
_cell.length_b   1.000
_cell.length_c   1.000
_cell.angle_alpha   90.00
_cell.angle_beta   90.00
_cell.angle_gamma   90.00
#
_symmetry.space_group_name_H-M   'P 1'
#
loop_
_entity.id
_entity.type
_entity.pdbx_description
1 polymer ?
#
loop_
_entity_poly.entity_id
_entity_poly.type
_entity_poly.pdbx_seq_one_letter_code
_entity_poly.pdbx_strand_id
1 'polypeptide(L)'
;MAATDLPQSSVASVLSFNRLGPFYRLQLRLGLLSESHLAAGRRAALFLALAWLPALMLALPQGLALNSQAAGALLLDFSVYAFGLAIVAFMLMEQTSDKRMAWLVSQFVAQGIVRDSARAGFAAARLRMERRTGAAWVEALLLVAAYALAFEWMSLGAARIPGGSWYGQVVDGQLQPTLPGWWTLLVSLPLFWFLLGRWLWRFVTWGLMLRDIARCDLRLVPTHPDRCGGIAFIGQYPKTYLMFVFALSCVVAAGVLKAVVHTGASLLSFKFALFGLVVFLVVAFVLPLFAFTPVLAALKKQGLSRYGALVSQHHLAFEGRWLRGDAGKQGAEALGSPDMSSLADLSAAYDLVSAMRPVPVTKSSIVPLIVVATLPLAGVALTRVPFKAILDSIRGLLFL
;
A
#
# COMPACT_ATOMS: atom_id res chain seq x y z
N MET A 1 -24.56 39.99 5.84
CA MET A 1 -23.38 39.43 6.53
C MET A 1 -22.64 38.58 5.54
N ALA A 2 -21.50 39.05 5.07
CA ALA A 2 -20.73 38.47 3.98
C ALA A 2 -20.11 37.14 4.44
N ALA A 3 -20.46 36.06 3.76
CA ALA A 3 -19.74 34.79 3.86
C ALA A 3 -18.35 35.02 3.27
N THR A 4 -17.33 34.94 4.11
CA THR A 4 -15.93 35.03 3.70
C THR A 4 -15.62 33.81 2.86
N ASP A 5 -15.60 33.99 1.54
CA ASP A 5 -15.07 33.02 0.59
C ASP A 5 -13.59 32.80 0.90
N LEU A 6 -13.30 31.74 1.67
CA LEU A 6 -11.93 31.24 1.77
C LEU A 6 -11.55 30.71 0.37
N PRO A 7 -10.46 31.22 -0.23
CA PRO A 7 -10.11 30.84 -1.58
C PRO A 7 -9.88 29.33 -1.66
N GLN A 8 -10.43 28.69 -2.68
CA GLN A 8 -10.27 27.25 -2.98
C GLN A 8 -8.78 26.82 -3.04
N SER A 9 -7.87 27.76 -3.25
CA SER A 9 -6.41 27.58 -3.21
C SER A 9 -5.85 27.26 -1.80
N SER A 10 -6.53 27.63 -0.72
CA SER A 10 -6.05 27.36 0.65
C SER A 10 -6.33 25.93 1.13
N VAL A 11 -7.31 25.25 0.54
CA VAL A 11 -7.60 23.82 0.81
C VAL A 11 -6.67 22.91 0.01
N ALA A 12 -6.12 23.42 -1.09
CA ALA A 12 -5.17 22.75 -1.98
C ALA A 12 -3.69 22.94 -1.56
N SER A 13 -3.39 23.53 -0.39
CA SER A 13 -2.02 23.51 0.12
C SER A 13 -1.55 22.05 0.16
N VAL A 14 -0.50 21.80 -0.61
CA VAL A 14 0.00 20.46 -0.96
C VAL A 14 0.07 19.59 0.29
N LEU A 15 -0.84 18.62 0.40
CA LEU A 15 -0.78 17.61 1.43
C LEU A 15 0.53 16.86 1.24
N SER A 16 1.46 17.00 2.15
CA SER A 16 2.75 16.35 2.05
C SER A 16 2.91 15.35 3.17
N PHE A 17 2.94 14.06 2.82
CA PHE A 17 3.21 12.98 3.75
C PHE A 17 4.71 12.81 4.03
N ASN A 18 5.57 13.28 3.13
CA ASN A 18 6.99 12.99 3.12
C ASN A 18 7.86 14.16 3.56
N ARG A 19 7.26 15.37 3.73
CA ARG A 19 7.96 16.60 4.11
C ARG A 19 7.85 16.93 5.59
N LEU A 20 7.73 15.91 6.44
CA LEU A 20 7.50 16.05 7.87
C LEU A 20 8.54 15.23 8.67
N GLY A 21 8.79 15.68 9.90
CA GLY A 21 9.63 14.97 10.85
C GLY A 21 11.09 15.40 10.89
N PRO A 22 11.84 14.95 11.92
CA PRO A 22 13.26 15.25 12.11
C PRO A 22 14.15 14.80 10.96
N PHE A 23 13.91 13.61 10.41
CA PHE A 23 14.70 13.07 9.31
C PHE A 23 14.57 13.90 8.02
N TYR A 24 13.37 14.43 7.72
CA TYR A 24 13.20 15.36 6.61
C TYR A 24 13.97 16.66 6.87
N ARG A 25 13.85 17.24 8.07
CA ARG A 25 14.57 18.47 8.46
C ARG A 25 16.10 18.30 8.41
N LEU A 26 16.59 17.13 8.83
CA LEU A 26 18.03 16.81 8.72
C LEU A 26 18.49 16.84 7.27
N GLN A 27 17.75 16.18 6.36
CA GLN A 27 18.09 16.16 4.94
C GLN A 27 18.01 17.56 4.30
N LEU A 28 17.04 18.39 4.74
CA LEU A 28 16.94 19.78 4.31
C LEU A 28 18.19 20.59 4.73
N ARG A 29 18.62 20.44 6.00
CA ARG A 29 19.82 21.10 6.52
C ARG A 29 21.10 20.65 5.80
N LEU A 30 21.17 19.40 5.39
CA LEU A 30 22.29 18.85 4.63
C LEU A 30 22.24 19.20 3.12
N GLY A 31 21.25 19.97 2.68
CA GLY A 31 21.09 20.35 1.27
C GLY A 31 20.78 19.20 0.31
N LEU A 32 20.33 18.06 0.84
CA LEU A 32 19.98 16.88 0.03
C LEU A 32 18.65 17.04 -0.70
N LEU A 33 17.80 17.92 -0.22
CA LEU A 33 16.51 18.27 -0.80
C LEU A 33 16.22 19.77 -0.59
N SER A 34 15.22 20.29 -1.29
CA SER A 34 14.71 21.65 -1.10
C SER A 34 13.22 21.59 -0.77
N GLU A 35 12.67 22.70 -0.26
CA GLU A 35 11.23 22.79 0.05
C GLU A 35 10.35 22.56 -1.20
N SER A 36 10.83 22.90 -2.38
CA SER A 36 10.13 22.71 -3.65
C SER A 36 10.35 21.33 -4.26
N HIS A 37 11.56 20.73 -4.07
CA HIS A 37 11.95 19.49 -4.72
C HIS A 37 12.51 18.46 -3.74
N LEU A 38 11.90 17.25 -3.73
CA LEU A 38 12.38 16.12 -2.92
C LEU A 38 13.67 15.50 -3.43
N ALA A 39 14.12 15.84 -4.64
CA ALA A 39 15.33 15.28 -5.27
C ALA A 39 15.46 13.75 -5.06
N ALA A 40 14.36 13.00 -5.26
CA ALA A 40 14.25 11.61 -4.87
C ALA A 40 15.33 10.72 -5.49
N GLY A 41 15.68 10.93 -6.77
CA GLY A 41 16.74 10.17 -7.45
C GLY A 41 18.12 10.42 -6.86
N ARG A 42 18.49 11.69 -6.58
CA ARG A 42 19.77 12.05 -5.95
C ARG A 42 19.90 11.44 -4.56
N ARG A 43 18.83 11.48 -3.78
CA ARG A 43 18.77 10.90 -2.43
C ARG A 43 18.85 9.38 -2.48
N ALA A 44 18.12 8.75 -3.42
CA ALA A 44 18.19 7.31 -3.64
C ALA A 44 19.61 6.84 -3.96
N ALA A 45 20.30 7.53 -4.87
CA ALA A 45 21.69 7.24 -5.20
C ALA A 45 22.64 7.43 -4.01
N LEU A 46 22.46 8.50 -3.22
CA LEU A 46 23.27 8.78 -2.04
C LEU A 46 23.07 7.75 -0.94
N PHE A 47 21.83 7.40 -0.62
CA PHE A 47 21.55 6.38 0.41
C PHE A 47 21.95 4.98 -0.03
N LEU A 48 21.82 4.65 -1.31
CA LEU A 48 22.38 3.42 -1.87
C LEU A 48 23.89 3.39 -1.75
N ALA A 49 24.57 4.48 -2.16
CA ALA A 49 26.01 4.61 -2.05
C ALA A 49 26.49 4.49 -0.60
N LEU A 50 25.83 5.16 0.33
CA LEU A 50 26.12 5.07 1.77
C LEU A 50 25.97 3.66 2.32
N ALA A 51 24.91 2.95 1.91
CA ALA A 51 24.66 1.60 2.37
C ALA A 51 25.64 0.56 1.78
N TRP A 52 26.08 0.75 0.54
CA TRP A 52 26.78 -0.29 -0.22
C TRP A 52 28.27 -0.02 -0.46
N LEU A 53 28.66 1.20 -0.86
CA LEU A 53 30.06 1.50 -1.24
C LEU A 53 31.05 1.28 -0.10
N PRO A 54 30.85 1.76 1.14
CA PRO A 54 31.82 1.54 2.19
C PRO A 54 31.95 0.07 2.58
N ALA A 55 30.84 -0.70 2.56
CA ALA A 55 30.90 -2.14 2.79
C ALA A 55 31.76 -2.83 1.71
N LEU A 56 31.62 -2.45 0.44
CA LEU A 56 32.45 -2.95 -0.65
C LEU A 56 33.93 -2.55 -0.47
N MET A 57 34.19 -1.27 -0.19
CA MET A 57 35.57 -0.76 0.03
C MET A 57 36.27 -1.48 1.18
N LEU A 58 35.55 -1.85 2.24
CA LEU A 58 36.09 -2.59 3.37
C LEU A 58 36.24 -4.09 3.06
N ALA A 59 35.41 -4.64 2.17
CA ALA A 59 35.49 -6.06 1.78
C ALA A 59 36.61 -6.37 0.80
N LEU A 60 36.97 -5.42 -0.08
CA LEU A 60 38.02 -5.60 -1.11
C LEU A 60 39.39 -5.98 -0.54
N PRO A 61 39.99 -5.23 0.43
CA PRO A 61 41.30 -5.56 0.96
C PRO A 61 41.32 -6.82 1.80
N GLN A 62 40.15 -7.28 2.31
CA GLN A 62 40.01 -8.53 3.06
C GLN A 62 39.75 -9.76 2.17
N GLY A 63 39.68 -9.58 0.85
CA GLY A 63 39.35 -10.66 -0.08
C GLY A 63 37.89 -11.16 0.03
N LEU A 64 37.04 -10.48 0.80
CA LEU A 64 35.65 -10.89 1.06
C LEU A 64 34.66 -10.46 -0.05
N ALA A 65 35.14 -9.68 -1.00
CA ALA A 65 34.29 -9.18 -2.09
C ALA A 65 33.95 -10.26 -3.14
N LEU A 66 34.92 -11.09 -3.53
CA LEU A 66 34.81 -12.06 -4.64
C LEU A 66 35.22 -13.49 -4.26
N ASN A 67 35.76 -13.73 -3.06
CA ASN A 67 36.29 -15.03 -2.70
C ASN A 67 35.18 -16.07 -2.54
N SER A 68 35.12 -16.98 -3.50
CA SER A 68 34.10 -18.05 -3.57
C SER A 68 34.32 -19.20 -2.57
N GLN A 69 35.48 -19.26 -1.87
CA GLN A 69 35.76 -20.32 -0.91
C GLN A 69 35.08 -20.10 0.45
N ALA A 70 34.76 -18.87 0.82
CA ALA A 70 33.86 -18.61 1.94
C ALA A 70 32.40 -18.61 1.46
N ALA A 71 31.52 -19.26 2.18
CA ALA A 71 30.10 -19.45 1.83
C ALA A 71 29.30 -18.12 1.73
N GLY A 72 29.80 -17.15 1.03
CA GLY A 72 29.14 -15.85 0.79
C GLY A 72 30.13 -14.70 0.62
N ALA A 73 30.60 -14.51 -0.63
CA ALA A 73 31.22 -13.24 -1.03
C ALA A 73 30.19 -12.13 -1.13
N LEU A 74 30.57 -10.88 -0.79
CA LEU A 74 29.66 -9.73 -0.78
C LEU A 74 28.97 -9.51 -2.13
N LEU A 75 29.71 -9.60 -3.22
CA LEU A 75 29.18 -9.39 -4.59
C LEU A 75 28.33 -10.55 -5.10
N LEU A 76 28.39 -11.72 -4.46
CA LEU A 76 27.54 -12.87 -4.78
C LEU A 76 26.33 -13.02 -3.86
N ASP A 77 26.18 -12.12 -2.86
CA ASP A 77 25.06 -12.13 -1.93
C ASP A 77 23.86 -11.34 -2.49
N PHE A 78 22.87 -12.06 -2.98
CA PHE A 78 21.62 -11.47 -3.54
C PHE A 78 20.91 -10.55 -2.55
N SER A 79 21.04 -10.78 -1.24
CA SER A 79 20.41 -9.95 -0.21
C SER A 79 20.90 -8.51 -0.26
N VAL A 80 22.18 -8.29 -0.56
CA VAL A 80 22.77 -6.95 -0.65
C VAL A 80 22.09 -6.11 -1.74
N TYR A 81 21.85 -6.73 -2.90
CA TYR A 81 21.16 -6.07 -4.01
C TYR A 81 19.68 -5.83 -3.71
N ALA A 82 19.02 -6.78 -3.06
CA ALA A 82 17.61 -6.64 -2.68
C ALA A 82 17.40 -5.53 -1.64
N PHE A 83 18.27 -5.41 -0.64
CA PHE A 83 18.25 -4.29 0.31
C PHE A 83 18.54 -2.95 -0.36
N GLY A 84 19.51 -2.91 -1.27
CA GLY A 84 19.81 -1.73 -2.08
C GLY A 84 18.62 -1.29 -2.92
N LEU A 85 17.97 -2.23 -3.62
CA LEU A 85 16.76 -1.99 -4.39
C LEU A 85 15.63 -1.42 -3.51
N ALA A 86 15.45 -1.97 -2.31
CA ALA A 86 14.44 -1.50 -1.39
C ALA A 86 14.70 -0.07 -0.90
N ILE A 87 15.93 0.28 -0.57
CA ILE A 87 16.32 1.65 -0.19
C ILE A 87 16.01 2.63 -1.34
N VAL A 88 16.38 2.28 -2.58
CA VAL A 88 16.10 3.08 -3.77
C VAL A 88 14.59 3.24 -3.97
N ALA A 89 13.83 2.15 -3.90
CA ALA A 89 12.38 2.16 -4.04
C ALA A 89 11.72 3.05 -3.00
N PHE A 90 12.13 2.96 -1.73
CA PHE A 90 11.58 3.78 -0.65
C PHE A 90 11.82 5.27 -0.86
N MET A 91 12.97 5.65 -1.40
CA MET A 91 13.27 7.06 -1.70
C MET A 91 12.51 7.58 -2.92
N LEU A 92 12.46 6.81 -4.00
CA LEU A 92 11.75 7.22 -5.23
C LEU A 92 10.24 7.35 -5.01
N MET A 93 9.67 6.46 -4.20
CA MET A 93 8.24 6.49 -3.89
C MET A 93 7.80 7.72 -3.10
N GLU A 94 8.68 8.41 -2.38
CA GLU A 94 8.31 9.62 -1.63
C GLU A 94 7.68 10.67 -2.55
N GLN A 95 8.24 10.88 -3.74
CA GLN A 95 7.72 11.86 -4.69
C GLN A 95 6.39 11.41 -5.34
N THR A 96 6.30 10.13 -5.69
CA THR A 96 5.12 9.58 -6.35
C THR A 96 3.94 9.50 -5.39
N SER A 97 4.19 9.06 -4.15
CA SER A 97 3.15 8.93 -3.13
C SER A 97 2.57 10.28 -2.72
N ASP A 98 3.40 11.34 -2.53
CA ASP A 98 2.91 12.67 -2.18
C ASP A 98 1.88 13.18 -3.19
N LYS A 99 2.22 13.13 -4.49
CA LYS A 99 1.32 13.58 -5.56
C LYS A 99 0.01 12.79 -5.57
N ARG A 100 0.10 11.46 -5.44
CA ARG A 100 -1.07 10.59 -5.51
C ARG A 100 -1.97 10.73 -4.29
N MET A 101 -1.37 10.84 -3.10
CA MET A 101 -2.13 11.02 -1.87
C MET A 101 -2.81 12.39 -1.81
N ALA A 102 -2.11 13.46 -2.22
CA ALA A 102 -2.70 14.78 -2.35
C ALA A 102 -3.91 14.77 -3.31
N TRP A 103 -3.79 14.08 -4.45
CA TRP A 103 -4.89 13.91 -5.39
C TRP A 103 -6.07 13.15 -4.76
N LEU A 104 -5.82 12.02 -4.06
CA LEU A 104 -6.89 11.27 -3.40
C LEU A 104 -7.65 12.12 -2.37
N VAL A 105 -6.94 12.91 -1.59
CA VAL A 105 -7.57 13.79 -0.59
C VAL A 105 -8.33 14.95 -1.25
N SER A 106 -7.81 15.51 -2.34
CA SER A 106 -8.50 16.59 -3.06
C SER A 106 -9.83 16.12 -3.67
N GLN A 107 -9.98 14.84 -4.03
CA GLN A 107 -11.23 14.30 -4.58
C GLN A 107 -12.41 14.42 -3.60
N PHE A 108 -12.18 14.32 -2.30
CA PHE A 108 -13.26 14.50 -1.32
C PHE A 108 -13.91 15.90 -1.40
N VAL A 109 -13.10 16.91 -1.70
CA VAL A 109 -13.58 18.28 -1.85
C VAL A 109 -14.07 18.53 -3.27
N ALA A 110 -13.33 18.09 -4.28
CA ALA A 110 -13.65 18.31 -5.69
C ALA A 110 -15.01 17.70 -6.11
N GLN A 111 -15.33 16.53 -5.53
CA GLN A 111 -16.61 15.84 -5.80
C GLN A 111 -17.74 16.28 -4.85
N GLY A 112 -17.51 17.29 -3.99
CA GLY A 112 -18.52 17.80 -3.08
C GLY A 112 -18.95 16.81 -1.99
N ILE A 113 -18.10 15.81 -1.69
CA ILE A 113 -18.38 14.79 -0.67
C ILE A 113 -18.31 15.38 0.74
N VAL A 114 -17.40 16.32 0.96
CA VAL A 114 -17.28 17.05 2.22
C VAL A 114 -18.28 18.19 2.25
N ARG A 115 -19.28 18.10 3.13
CA ARG A 115 -20.25 19.19 3.35
C ARG A 115 -19.57 20.41 3.97
N ASP A 116 -20.15 21.58 3.82
CA ASP A 116 -19.62 22.81 4.42
C ASP A 116 -19.50 22.70 5.96
N SER A 117 -20.49 22.05 6.60
CA SER A 117 -20.48 21.73 8.02
C SER A 117 -19.31 20.84 8.46
N ALA A 118 -18.81 20.00 7.56
CA ALA A 118 -17.74 19.03 7.82
C ALA A 118 -16.33 19.55 7.46
N ARG A 119 -16.21 20.72 6.81
CA ARG A 119 -14.90 21.27 6.38
C ARG A 119 -13.91 21.43 7.53
N ALA A 120 -14.34 21.92 8.67
CA ALA A 120 -13.49 22.06 9.84
C ALA A 120 -13.00 20.70 10.37
N GLY A 121 -13.88 19.69 10.44
CA GLY A 121 -13.54 18.33 10.83
C GLY A 121 -12.55 17.66 9.88
N PHE A 122 -12.75 17.84 8.56
CA PHE A 122 -11.85 17.35 7.51
C PHE A 122 -10.47 17.99 7.60
N ALA A 123 -10.39 19.32 7.78
CA ALA A 123 -9.12 20.03 7.99
C ALA A 123 -8.42 19.57 9.27
N ALA A 124 -9.17 19.35 10.36
CA ALA A 124 -8.61 18.82 11.60
C ALA A 124 -8.08 17.38 11.44
N ALA A 125 -8.75 16.52 10.67
CA ALA A 125 -8.26 15.17 10.35
C ALA A 125 -6.90 15.21 9.63
N ARG A 126 -6.77 16.12 8.66
CA ARG A 126 -5.51 16.38 7.96
C ARG A 126 -4.41 16.85 8.90
N LEU A 127 -4.67 17.86 9.74
CA LEU A 127 -3.68 18.38 10.69
C LEU A 127 -3.26 17.31 11.71
N ARG A 128 -4.17 16.47 12.18
CA ARG A 128 -3.83 15.34 13.06
C ARG A 128 -2.88 14.35 12.37
N MET A 129 -3.13 14.03 11.10
CA MET A 129 -2.25 13.16 10.33
C MET A 129 -0.86 13.79 10.19
N GLU A 130 -0.75 15.07 9.82
CA GLU A 130 0.53 15.79 9.71
C GLU A 130 1.31 15.79 11.05
N ARG A 131 0.63 16.04 12.17
CA ARG A 131 1.24 15.98 13.50
C ARG A 131 1.74 14.58 13.86
N ARG A 132 0.95 13.54 13.57
CA ARG A 132 1.35 12.13 13.82
C ARG A 132 2.53 11.72 12.97
N THR A 133 2.53 12.08 11.70
CA THR A 133 3.61 11.73 10.76
C THR A 133 4.91 12.47 11.08
N GLY A 134 4.82 13.73 11.54
CA GLY A 134 5.97 14.58 11.88
C GLY A 134 6.47 14.42 13.32
N ALA A 135 5.91 13.49 14.10
CA ALA A 135 6.24 13.34 15.52
C ALA A 135 7.67 12.82 15.73
N ALA A 136 8.50 13.62 16.41
CA ALA A 136 9.91 13.30 16.62
C ALA A 136 10.13 12.03 17.45
N TRP A 137 9.29 11.80 18.47
CA TRP A 137 9.38 10.60 19.31
C TRP A 137 9.17 9.32 18.53
N VAL A 138 8.32 9.34 17.49
CA VAL A 138 8.11 8.18 16.61
C VAL A 138 9.37 7.87 15.82
N GLU A 139 10.00 8.89 15.20
CA GLU A 139 11.25 8.66 14.46
C GLU A 139 12.38 8.17 15.37
N ALA A 140 12.44 8.65 16.62
CA ALA A 140 13.39 8.16 17.62
C ALA A 140 13.11 6.68 17.97
N LEU A 141 11.85 6.32 18.20
CA LEU A 141 11.45 4.93 18.44
C LEU A 141 11.77 4.03 17.25
N LEU A 142 11.46 4.48 16.04
CA LEU A 142 11.78 3.75 14.81
C LEU A 142 13.29 3.54 14.63
N LEU A 143 14.10 4.53 15.01
CA LEU A 143 15.55 4.41 14.96
C LEU A 143 16.07 3.35 15.96
N VAL A 144 15.57 3.37 17.19
CA VAL A 144 15.90 2.34 18.21
C VAL A 144 15.48 0.96 17.73
N ALA A 145 14.25 0.82 17.22
CA ALA A 145 13.76 -0.43 16.67
C ALA A 145 14.59 -0.90 15.46
N ALA A 146 15.05 0.02 14.61
CA ALA A 146 15.89 -0.30 13.46
C ALA A 146 17.23 -0.91 13.88
N TYR A 147 17.87 -0.39 14.93
CA TYR A 147 19.09 -0.98 15.48
C TYR A 147 18.82 -2.34 16.13
N ALA A 148 17.75 -2.46 16.93
CA ALA A 148 17.37 -3.73 17.54
C ALA A 148 17.14 -4.82 16.48
N LEU A 149 16.40 -4.50 15.42
CA LEU A 149 16.14 -5.42 14.29
C LEU A 149 17.41 -5.73 13.49
N ALA A 150 18.34 -4.78 13.35
CA ALA A 150 19.61 -5.00 12.69
C ALA A 150 20.49 -5.99 13.48
N PHE A 151 20.57 -5.84 14.80
CA PHE A 151 21.28 -6.78 15.68
C PHE A 151 20.66 -8.17 15.65
N GLU A 152 19.33 -8.25 15.75
CA GLU A 152 18.61 -9.53 15.69
C GLU A 152 18.81 -10.24 14.34
N TRP A 153 18.71 -9.49 13.24
CA TRP A 153 18.93 -10.03 11.89
C TRP A 153 20.35 -10.58 11.72
N MET A 154 21.36 -9.89 12.25
CA MET A 154 22.76 -10.31 12.20
C MET A 154 22.98 -11.58 13.03
N SER A 155 22.43 -11.66 14.24
CA SER A 155 22.55 -12.83 15.12
C SER A 155 21.90 -14.09 14.53
N LEU A 156 20.69 -13.94 13.95
CA LEU A 156 19.99 -15.01 13.25
C LEU A 156 20.72 -15.44 11.96
N GLY A 157 21.40 -14.52 11.29
CA GLY A 157 22.19 -14.80 10.10
C GLY A 157 23.40 -15.68 10.40
N ALA A 158 24.03 -15.48 11.54
CA ALA A 158 25.16 -16.29 12.00
C ALA A 158 24.82 -17.77 12.19
N ALA A 159 23.65 -18.03 12.79
CA ALA A 159 23.19 -19.39 13.05
C ALA A 159 22.85 -20.19 11.77
N ARG A 160 22.71 -19.52 10.64
CA ARG A 160 22.23 -20.10 9.37
C ARG A 160 23.33 -20.47 8.37
N ILE A 161 24.55 -19.94 8.54
CA ILE A 161 25.66 -20.18 7.60
C ILE A 161 26.86 -20.75 8.37
N PRO A 162 27.02 -22.10 8.44
CA PRO A 162 28.20 -22.72 9.01
C PRO A 162 29.45 -22.24 8.25
N GLY A 163 30.48 -21.78 8.97
CA GLY A 163 31.75 -21.34 8.39
C GLY A 163 31.88 -19.83 8.13
N GLY A 164 30.83 -19.06 8.40
CA GLY A 164 30.88 -17.59 8.26
C GLY A 164 30.50 -17.07 6.87
N SER A 165 30.49 -15.76 6.74
CA SER A 165 30.22 -15.04 5.49
C SER A 165 31.02 -13.75 5.42
N TRP A 166 30.87 -12.98 4.34
CA TRP A 166 31.52 -11.67 4.19
C TRP A 166 31.22 -10.69 5.35
N TYR A 167 30.08 -10.82 6.03
CA TYR A 167 29.68 -9.93 7.13
C TYR A 167 30.07 -10.42 8.52
N GLY A 168 30.49 -11.70 8.69
CA GLY A 168 30.91 -12.21 9.97
C GLY A 168 31.46 -13.62 9.89
N GLN A 169 32.34 -13.95 10.85
CA GLN A 169 32.93 -15.26 11.02
C GLN A 169 32.46 -15.85 12.35
N VAL A 170 32.26 -17.14 12.42
CA VAL A 170 31.91 -17.84 13.66
C VAL A 170 33.22 -18.28 14.33
N VAL A 171 33.57 -17.64 15.43
CA VAL A 171 34.72 -17.97 16.27
C VAL A 171 34.19 -18.36 17.64
N ASP A 172 34.54 -19.56 18.15
CA ASP A 172 34.08 -20.08 19.42
C ASP A 172 32.55 -20.09 19.63
N GLY A 173 31.82 -20.34 18.54
CA GLY A 173 30.35 -20.37 18.55
C GLY A 173 29.69 -18.98 18.57
N GLN A 174 30.46 -17.90 18.54
CA GLN A 174 29.96 -16.52 18.45
C GLN A 174 30.26 -15.90 17.10
N LEU A 175 29.30 -15.12 16.58
CA LEU A 175 29.52 -14.34 15.38
C LEU A 175 30.37 -13.13 15.69
N GLN A 176 31.56 -13.07 15.11
CA GLN A 176 32.41 -11.89 15.10
C GLN A 176 32.23 -11.17 13.76
N PRO A 177 31.65 -9.96 13.74
CA PRO A 177 31.48 -9.21 12.50
C PRO A 177 32.85 -8.84 11.90
N THR A 178 32.97 -8.98 10.58
CA THR A 178 34.10 -8.44 9.80
C THR A 178 34.00 -6.92 9.71
N LEU A 179 35.01 -6.22 9.17
CA LEU A 179 34.89 -4.76 8.95
C LEU A 179 33.68 -4.37 8.07
N PRO A 180 33.44 -5.01 6.91
CA PRO A 180 32.20 -4.77 6.15
C PRO A 180 30.94 -5.19 6.90
N GLY A 181 31.02 -6.20 7.77
CA GLY A 181 29.94 -6.61 8.67
C GLY A 181 29.57 -5.54 9.69
N TRP A 182 30.55 -4.91 10.31
CA TRP A 182 30.32 -3.77 11.21
C TRP A 182 29.64 -2.60 10.51
N TRP A 183 30.10 -2.24 9.30
CA TRP A 183 29.42 -1.20 8.52
C TRP A 183 27.97 -1.56 8.23
N THR A 184 27.73 -2.79 7.83
CA THR A 184 26.38 -3.28 7.53
C THR A 184 25.49 -3.25 8.77
N LEU A 185 25.99 -3.66 9.93
CA LEU A 185 25.26 -3.68 11.20
C LEU A 185 24.94 -2.27 11.70
N LEU A 186 25.90 -1.33 11.57
CA LEU A 186 25.75 0.00 12.15
C LEU A 186 25.10 1.01 11.20
N VAL A 187 25.17 0.80 9.88
CA VAL A 187 24.70 1.77 8.88
C VAL A 187 23.66 1.16 7.93
N SER A 188 24.01 0.09 7.20
CA SER A 188 23.18 -0.36 6.08
C SER A 188 21.85 -0.96 6.54
N LEU A 189 21.88 -1.89 7.52
CA LEU A 189 20.67 -2.52 8.07
C LEU A 189 19.78 -1.53 8.85
N PRO A 190 20.33 -0.71 9.78
CA PRO A 190 19.51 0.29 10.47
C PRO A 190 18.87 1.28 9.50
N LEU A 191 19.59 1.71 8.45
CA LEU A 191 19.03 2.58 7.42
C LEU A 191 17.82 1.93 6.72
N PHE A 192 17.94 0.67 6.30
CA PHE A 192 16.84 -0.07 5.68
C PHE A 192 15.64 -0.20 6.63
N TRP A 193 15.86 -0.68 7.87
CA TRP A 193 14.79 -0.88 8.84
C TRP A 193 14.12 0.43 9.25
N PHE A 194 14.88 1.50 9.37
CA PHE A 194 14.36 2.83 9.67
C PHE A 194 13.48 3.36 8.53
N LEU A 195 13.92 3.25 7.28
CA LEU A 195 13.13 3.66 6.12
C LEU A 195 11.86 2.82 5.98
N LEU A 196 11.94 1.50 6.19
CA LEU A 196 10.79 0.61 6.19
C LEU A 196 9.82 1.00 7.31
N GLY A 197 10.30 1.21 8.54
CA GLY A 197 9.49 1.64 9.67
C GLY A 197 8.77 2.96 9.42
N ARG A 198 9.43 3.94 8.79
CA ARG A 198 8.81 5.20 8.37
C ARG A 198 7.67 4.98 7.37
N TRP A 199 7.82 4.07 6.41
CA TRP A 199 6.74 3.73 5.48
C TRP A 199 5.57 3.05 6.19
N LEU A 200 5.84 2.10 7.06
CA LEU A 200 4.78 1.45 7.86
C LEU A 200 4.02 2.46 8.72
N TRP A 201 4.73 3.40 9.35
CA TRP A 201 4.10 4.48 10.12
C TRP A 201 3.22 5.39 9.26
N ARG A 202 3.64 5.70 8.03
CA ARG A 202 2.82 6.47 7.07
C ARG A 202 1.53 5.72 6.70
N PHE A 203 1.58 4.39 6.55
CA PHE A 203 0.37 3.60 6.30
C PHE A 203 -0.58 3.63 7.49
N VAL A 204 -0.06 3.55 8.70
CA VAL A 204 -0.87 3.68 9.92
C VAL A 204 -1.51 5.07 10.01
N THR A 205 -0.74 6.14 9.82
CA THR A 205 -1.24 7.52 9.90
C THR A 205 -2.26 7.83 8.80
N TRP A 206 -2.09 7.25 7.60
CA TRP A 206 -3.08 7.29 6.54
C TRP A 206 -4.39 6.62 6.95
N GLY A 207 -4.33 5.40 7.46
CA GLY A 207 -5.50 4.67 7.93
C GLY A 207 -6.26 5.43 9.04
N LEU A 208 -5.52 6.03 9.98
CA LEU A 208 -6.10 6.88 11.02
C LEU A 208 -6.75 8.14 10.45
N MET A 209 -6.16 8.75 9.42
CA MET A 209 -6.77 9.90 8.74
C MET A 209 -8.06 9.50 8.01
N LEU A 210 -8.07 8.38 7.29
CA LEU A 210 -9.30 7.88 6.65
C LEU A 210 -10.39 7.59 7.68
N ARG A 211 -10.04 7.05 8.85
CA ARG A 211 -10.99 6.85 9.96
C ARG A 211 -11.53 8.18 10.49
N ASP A 212 -10.67 9.19 10.64
CA ASP A 212 -11.07 10.51 11.07
C ASP A 212 -12.01 11.17 10.03
N ILE A 213 -11.72 11.02 8.72
CA ILE A 213 -12.58 11.51 7.63
C ILE A 213 -13.92 10.76 7.61
N ALA A 214 -13.93 9.44 7.78
CA ALA A 214 -15.15 8.64 7.80
C ALA A 214 -16.13 9.03 8.92
N ARG A 215 -15.65 9.70 9.97
CA ARG A 215 -16.46 10.24 11.08
C ARG A 215 -17.01 11.63 10.82
N CYS A 216 -16.58 12.29 9.74
CA CYS A 216 -17.15 13.56 9.32
C CYS A 216 -18.52 13.36 8.66
N ASP A 217 -19.34 14.42 8.63
CA ASP A 217 -20.62 14.43 7.90
C ASP A 217 -20.36 14.48 6.39
N LEU A 218 -20.28 13.30 5.77
CA LEU A 218 -20.01 13.14 4.34
C LEU A 218 -21.31 13.07 3.54
N ARG A 219 -21.34 13.74 2.39
CA ARG A 219 -22.42 13.66 1.41
C ARG A 219 -22.23 12.43 0.51
N LEU A 220 -22.64 11.27 1.00
CA LEU A 220 -22.58 10.04 0.22
C LEU A 220 -23.95 9.75 -0.42
N VAL A 221 -23.93 9.23 -1.66
CA VAL A 221 -25.13 8.98 -2.46
C VAL A 221 -25.27 7.47 -2.70
N PRO A 222 -26.35 6.81 -2.21
CA PRO A 222 -26.48 5.37 -2.32
C PRO A 222 -26.66 4.87 -3.76
N THR A 223 -27.20 5.71 -4.66
CA THR A 223 -27.39 5.40 -6.09
C THR A 223 -26.18 5.79 -6.95
N HIS A 224 -25.04 6.15 -6.35
CA HIS A 224 -23.85 6.51 -7.11
C HIS A 224 -23.34 5.33 -7.95
N PRO A 225 -23.01 5.52 -9.25
CA PRO A 225 -22.64 4.42 -10.16
C PRO A 225 -21.34 3.70 -9.77
N ASP A 226 -20.50 4.28 -8.92
CA ASP A 226 -19.30 3.63 -8.38
C ASP A 226 -19.60 2.51 -7.36
N ARG A 227 -20.87 2.37 -6.94
CA ARG A 227 -21.36 1.42 -5.95
C ARG A 227 -20.71 1.54 -4.56
N CYS A 228 -20.11 2.70 -4.27
CA CYS A 228 -19.46 3.01 -2.99
C CYS A 228 -19.82 4.42 -2.50
N GLY A 229 -21.01 4.92 -2.86
CA GLY A 229 -21.50 6.21 -2.39
C GLY A 229 -20.71 7.43 -2.88
N GLY A 230 -19.89 7.30 -3.92
CA GLY A 230 -19.03 8.35 -4.47
C GLY A 230 -17.57 8.27 -4.02
N ILE A 231 -17.17 7.30 -3.16
CA ILE A 231 -15.80 7.22 -2.61
C ILE A 231 -14.97 6.06 -3.15
N ALA A 232 -15.37 5.40 -4.25
CA ALA A 232 -14.62 4.28 -4.81
C ALA A 232 -13.20 4.66 -5.28
N PHE A 233 -12.94 5.95 -5.56
CA PHE A 233 -11.60 6.44 -5.94
C PHE A 233 -10.54 6.15 -4.90
N ILE A 234 -10.89 6.05 -3.59
CA ILE A 234 -9.97 5.71 -2.52
C ILE A 234 -9.39 4.30 -2.72
N GLY A 235 -10.15 3.40 -3.34
CA GLY A 235 -9.70 2.06 -3.68
C GLY A 235 -8.48 2.03 -4.63
N GLN A 236 -8.07 3.15 -5.20
CA GLN A 236 -6.83 3.26 -5.99
C GLN A 236 -5.58 3.43 -5.12
N TYR A 237 -5.73 3.72 -3.82
CA TYR A 237 -4.64 3.89 -2.87
C TYR A 237 -3.58 2.78 -2.94
N PRO A 238 -3.94 1.48 -2.93
CA PRO A 238 -2.94 0.41 -2.92
C PRO A 238 -2.03 0.40 -4.15
N LYS A 239 -2.53 0.82 -5.32
CA LYS A 239 -1.74 0.88 -6.56
C LYS A 239 -0.55 1.85 -6.49
N THR A 240 -0.61 2.85 -5.61
CA THR A 240 0.47 3.81 -5.39
C THR A 240 1.72 3.12 -4.86
N TYR A 241 1.58 2.00 -4.18
CA TYR A 241 2.64 1.33 -3.43
C TYR A 241 3.15 0.03 -4.07
N LEU A 242 2.86 -0.22 -5.34
CA LEU A 242 3.31 -1.43 -6.03
C LEU A 242 4.84 -1.58 -6.02
N MET A 243 5.59 -0.48 -6.16
CA MET A 243 7.04 -0.50 -6.09
C MET A 243 7.55 -0.86 -4.68
N PHE A 244 6.86 -0.41 -3.62
CA PHE A 244 7.15 -0.83 -2.25
C PHE A 244 6.94 -2.33 -2.06
N VAL A 245 5.79 -2.83 -2.52
CA VAL A 245 5.45 -4.25 -2.46
C VAL A 245 6.47 -5.09 -3.21
N PHE A 246 6.84 -4.69 -4.42
CA PHE A 246 7.87 -5.35 -5.21
C PHE A 246 9.21 -5.41 -4.50
N ALA A 247 9.68 -4.26 -4.00
CA ALA A 247 10.98 -4.15 -3.33
C ALA A 247 11.05 -5.01 -2.06
N LEU A 248 9.98 -4.98 -1.23
CA LEU A 248 9.92 -5.82 -0.03
C LEU A 248 9.85 -7.31 -0.38
N SER A 249 9.12 -7.66 -1.43
CA SER A 249 9.07 -9.04 -1.93
C SER A 249 10.43 -9.51 -2.48
N CYS A 250 11.22 -8.63 -3.11
CA CYS A 250 12.60 -8.92 -3.52
C CYS A 250 13.50 -9.22 -2.31
N VAL A 251 13.36 -8.47 -1.21
CA VAL A 251 14.14 -8.72 0.02
C VAL A 251 13.84 -10.09 0.59
N VAL A 252 12.56 -10.47 0.67
CA VAL A 252 12.17 -11.79 1.16
C VAL A 252 12.60 -12.89 0.19
N ALA A 253 12.41 -12.68 -1.12
CA ALA A 253 12.81 -13.61 -2.16
C ALA A 253 14.34 -13.87 -2.14
N ALA A 254 15.14 -12.83 -1.94
CA ALA A 254 16.60 -12.96 -1.82
C ALA A 254 17.00 -13.77 -0.57
N GLY A 255 16.33 -13.56 0.55
CA GLY A 255 16.53 -14.35 1.78
C GLY A 255 16.20 -15.84 1.59
N VAL A 256 15.09 -16.13 0.91
CA VAL A 256 14.70 -17.50 0.56
C VAL A 256 15.70 -18.11 -0.42
N LEU A 257 16.09 -17.39 -1.47
CA LEU A 257 17.08 -17.87 -2.44
C LEU A 257 18.40 -18.19 -1.76
N LYS A 258 18.87 -17.33 -0.87
CA LYS A 258 20.09 -17.55 -0.07
C LYS A 258 20.00 -18.84 0.75
N ALA A 259 18.90 -19.06 1.45
CA ALA A 259 18.69 -20.28 2.20
C ALA A 259 18.66 -21.52 1.31
N VAL A 260 17.94 -21.47 0.17
CA VAL A 260 17.87 -22.59 -0.79
C VAL A 260 19.22 -22.90 -1.41
N VAL A 261 20.04 -21.89 -1.74
CA VAL A 261 21.36 -22.08 -2.38
C VAL A 261 22.40 -22.59 -1.39
N HIS A 262 22.47 -22.01 -0.17
CA HIS A 262 23.56 -22.32 0.78
C HIS A 262 23.23 -23.47 1.74
N THR A 263 21.97 -23.68 2.09
CA THR A 263 21.59 -24.75 3.02
C THR A 263 20.92 -25.96 2.33
N GLY A 264 20.67 -25.88 1.02
CA GLY A 264 19.93 -26.91 0.30
C GLY A 264 18.45 -27.03 0.71
N ALA A 265 17.92 -26.05 1.47
CA ALA A 265 16.55 -26.08 1.93
C ALA A 265 15.55 -26.16 0.77
N SER A 266 14.50 -26.94 0.92
CA SER A 266 13.43 -27.02 -0.07
C SER A 266 12.67 -25.68 -0.14
N LEU A 267 12.35 -25.22 -1.35
CA LEU A 267 11.49 -24.04 -1.54
C LEU A 267 10.13 -24.21 -0.86
N LEU A 268 9.61 -25.45 -0.82
CA LEU A 268 8.35 -25.77 -0.16
C LEU A 268 8.36 -25.52 1.34
N SER A 269 9.51 -25.56 2.00
CA SER A 269 9.64 -25.23 3.43
C SER A 269 9.25 -23.78 3.72
N PHE A 270 9.35 -22.89 2.75
CA PHE A 270 9.03 -21.46 2.87
C PHE A 270 7.61 -21.10 2.45
N LYS A 271 6.78 -22.07 2.01
CA LYS A 271 5.43 -21.82 1.48
C LYS A 271 4.55 -20.97 2.39
N PHE A 272 4.58 -21.22 3.70
CA PHE A 272 3.79 -20.46 4.67
C PHE A 272 4.34 -19.06 4.90
N ALA A 273 5.66 -18.87 4.88
CA ALA A 273 6.29 -17.56 5.00
C ALA A 273 5.99 -16.70 3.75
N LEU A 274 6.05 -17.31 2.56
CA LEU A 274 5.74 -16.62 1.30
C LEU A 274 4.27 -16.27 1.19
N PHE A 275 3.37 -17.20 1.52
CA PHE A 275 1.94 -16.94 1.58
C PHE A 275 1.63 -15.86 2.62
N GLY A 276 2.21 -15.95 3.82
CA GLY A 276 2.06 -14.96 4.89
C GLY A 276 2.50 -13.56 4.47
N LEU A 277 3.60 -13.44 3.71
CA LEU A 277 4.04 -12.17 3.14
C LEU A 277 2.97 -11.57 2.22
N VAL A 278 2.44 -12.34 1.27
CA VAL A 278 1.43 -11.85 0.32
C VAL A 278 0.17 -11.42 1.08
N VAL A 279 -0.31 -12.23 2.01
CA VAL A 279 -1.46 -11.90 2.85
C VAL A 279 -1.20 -10.65 3.68
N PHE A 280 -0.04 -10.54 4.32
CA PHE A 280 0.36 -9.37 5.09
C PHE A 280 0.35 -8.09 4.23
N LEU A 281 0.95 -8.13 3.04
CA LEU A 281 0.99 -6.99 2.14
C LEU A 281 -0.42 -6.58 1.68
N VAL A 282 -1.25 -7.55 1.28
CA VAL A 282 -2.64 -7.26 0.87
C VAL A 282 -3.41 -6.65 2.05
N VAL A 283 -3.32 -7.25 3.23
CA VAL A 283 -4.02 -6.74 4.43
C VAL A 283 -3.52 -5.34 4.80
N ALA A 284 -2.21 -5.10 4.82
CA ALA A 284 -1.64 -3.80 5.18
C ALA A 284 -2.16 -2.66 4.29
N PHE A 285 -2.36 -2.91 2.99
CA PHE A 285 -2.85 -1.90 2.06
C PHE A 285 -4.37 -1.83 1.95
N VAL A 286 -5.08 -2.91 2.25
CA VAL A 286 -6.56 -2.94 2.17
C VAL A 286 -7.20 -2.53 3.50
N LEU A 287 -6.58 -2.85 4.64
CA LEU A 287 -7.10 -2.54 5.98
C LEU A 287 -7.50 -1.07 6.18
N PRO A 288 -6.72 -0.06 5.75
CA PRO A 288 -7.11 1.34 5.88
C PRO A 288 -8.46 1.69 5.24
N LEU A 289 -8.84 0.99 4.17
CA LEU A 289 -10.08 1.23 3.42
C LEU A 289 -11.32 0.78 4.18
N PHE A 290 -11.17 -0.15 5.15
CA PHE A 290 -12.26 -0.58 6.02
C PHE A 290 -12.74 0.51 6.98
N ALA A 291 -12.01 1.63 7.08
CA ALA A 291 -12.46 2.79 7.85
C ALA A 291 -13.84 3.32 7.42
N PHE A 292 -14.21 3.13 6.15
CA PHE A 292 -15.51 3.57 5.61
C PHE A 292 -16.60 2.51 5.70
N THR A 293 -16.29 1.29 6.11
CA THR A 293 -17.28 0.18 6.16
C THR A 293 -18.51 0.50 6.99
N PRO A 294 -18.41 1.08 8.20
CA PRO A 294 -19.60 1.39 9.00
C PRO A 294 -20.52 2.40 8.30
N VAL A 295 -19.93 3.43 7.71
CA VAL A 295 -20.67 4.51 7.03
C VAL A 295 -21.36 3.98 5.77
N LEU A 296 -20.63 3.22 4.94
CA LEU A 296 -21.19 2.62 3.72
C LEU A 296 -22.25 1.57 4.01
N ALA A 297 -22.06 0.75 5.04
CA ALA A 297 -23.05 -0.24 5.46
C ALA A 297 -24.34 0.43 5.95
N ALA A 298 -24.23 1.49 6.75
CA ALA A 298 -25.37 2.28 7.20
C ALA A 298 -26.08 2.95 6.02
N LEU A 299 -25.32 3.55 5.10
CA LEU A 299 -25.86 4.17 3.88
C LEU A 299 -26.62 3.16 3.02
N LYS A 300 -26.05 1.96 2.82
CA LYS A 300 -26.71 0.87 2.08
C LYS A 300 -28.01 0.45 2.75
N LYS A 301 -28.00 0.22 4.07
CA LYS A 301 -29.19 -0.16 4.83
C LYS A 301 -30.31 0.87 4.72
N GLN A 302 -29.98 2.15 4.91
CA GLN A 302 -30.92 3.27 4.77
C GLN A 302 -31.41 3.41 3.33
N GLY A 303 -30.52 3.25 2.36
CA GLY A 303 -30.85 3.28 0.93
C GLY A 303 -31.85 2.18 0.56
N LEU A 304 -31.58 0.93 0.93
CA LEU A 304 -32.48 -0.20 0.68
C LEU A 304 -33.87 0.04 1.26
N SER A 305 -33.96 0.55 2.50
CA SER A 305 -35.25 0.85 3.13
C SER A 305 -36.00 1.97 2.40
N ARG A 306 -35.34 3.10 2.12
CA ARG A 306 -35.99 4.28 1.50
C ARG A 306 -36.37 4.04 0.06
N TYR A 307 -35.43 3.52 -0.75
CA TYR A 307 -35.71 3.22 -2.16
C TYR A 307 -36.67 2.04 -2.30
N GLY A 308 -36.58 1.02 -1.43
CA GLY A 308 -37.53 -0.10 -1.42
C GLY A 308 -38.96 0.35 -1.14
N ALA A 309 -39.16 1.25 -0.17
CA ALA A 309 -40.51 1.82 0.08
C ALA A 309 -41.01 2.61 -1.13
N LEU A 310 -40.13 3.44 -1.76
CA LEU A 310 -40.52 4.22 -2.92
C LEU A 310 -40.85 3.31 -4.12
N VAL A 311 -40.05 2.29 -4.38
CA VAL A 311 -40.29 1.28 -5.42
C VAL A 311 -41.65 0.61 -5.19
N SER A 312 -41.92 0.12 -3.98
CA SER A 312 -43.18 -0.55 -3.65
C SER A 312 -44.37 0.37 -3.88
N GLN A 313 -44.34 1.62 -3.45
CA GLN A 313 -45.41 2.58 -3.67
C GLN A 313 -45.64 2.85 -5.16
N HIS A 314 -44.56 3.03 -5.92
CA HIS A 314 -44.64 3.30 -7.36
C HIS A 314 -45.18 2.09 -8.12
N HIS A 315 -44.76 0.85 -7.77
CA HIS A 315 -45.28 -0.37 -8.40
C HIS A 315 -46.76 -0.59 -8.09
N LEU A 316 -47.21 -0.36 -6.86
CA LEU A 316 -48.64 -0.46 -6.52
C LEU A 316 -49.47 0.59 -7.28
N ALA A 317 -49.01 1.79 -7.42
CA ALA A 317 -49.67 2.84 -8.21
C ALA A 317 -49.73 2.46 -9.70
N PHE A 318 -48.62 1.94 -10.24
CA PHE A 318 -48.54 1.43 -11.61
C PHE A 318 -49.52 0.28 -11.85
N GLU A 319 -49.55 -0.74 -10.98
CA GLU A 319 -50.51 -1.87 -11.06
C GLU A 319 -51.97 -1.37 -11.01
N GLY A 320 -52.26 -0.45 -10.09
CA GLY A 320 -53.59 0.15 -9.97
C GLY A 320 -54.05 0.84 -11.25
N ARG A 321 -53.16 1.57 -11.92
CA ARG A 321 -53.46 2.30 -13.13
C ARG A 321 -53.53 1.43 -14.38
N TRP A 322 -52.54 0.53 -14.56
CA TRP A 322 -52.35 -0.17 -15.83
C TRP A 322 -52.82 -1.62 -15.84
N LEU A 323 -52.86 -2.32 -14.69
CA LEU A 323 -53.24 -3.74 -14.63
C LEU A 323 -54.62 -3.97 -14.07
N ARG A 324 -55.12 -3.13 -13.16
CA ARG A 324 -56.43 -3.28 -12.51
C ARG A 324 -57.51 -2.36 -13.08
N GLY A 325 -57.16 -1.42 -13.94
CA GLY A 325 -58.10 -0.53 -14.63
C GLY A 325 -58.75 -1.21 -15.85
N ASP A 326 -59.77 -0.55 -16.45
CA ASP A 326 -60.45 -1.03 -17.68
C ASP A 326 -59.45 -1.25 -18.81
N ALA A 327 -58.96 -2.45 -18.98
CA ALA A 327 -57.87 -2.82 -19.88
C ALA A 327 -58.11 -2.52 -21.38
N GLY A 328 -59.39 -2.26 -21.78
CA GLY A 328 -59.75 -2.04 -23.16
C GLY A 328 -59.47 -0.64 -23.71
N LYS A 329 -59.32 0.40 -22.86
CA LYS A 329 -59.12 1.77 -23.27
C LYS A 329 -57.66 2.29 -23.13
N GLN A 330 -56.80 1.53 -22.48
CA GLN A 330 -55.47 1.96 -22.06
C GLN A 330 -54.31 1.45 -22.93
N GLY A 331 -54.55 0.49 -23.83
CA GLY A 331 -53.48 -0.16 -24.60
C GLY A 331 -52.72 0.78 -25.53
N ALA A 332 -53.36 1.81 -26.12
CA ALA A 332 -52.72 2.78 -27.00
C ALA A 332 -51.97 3.86 -26.20
N GLU A 333 -52.40 4.20 -24.97
CA GLU A 333 -51.76 5.20 -24.11
C GLU A 333 -50.53 4.65 -23.35
N ALA A 334 -50.42 3.32 -23.22
CA ALA A 334 -49.32 2.70 -22.57
C ALA A 334 -48.00 2.82 -23.33
N LEU A 335 -48.09 2.82 -24.69
CA LEU A 335 -46.92 3.02 -25.57
C LEU A 335 -46.48 4.49 -25.52
N GLY A 336 -45.25 4.69 -24.98
CA GLY A 336 -44.70 6.05 -24.84
C GLY A 336 -45.06 6.76 -23.53
N SER A 337 -45.79 6.10 -22.61
CA SER A 337 -46.13 6.69 -21.31
C SER A 337 -44.86 6.89 -20.45
N PRO A 338 -44.68 8.05 -19.78
CA PRO A 338 -43.61 8.28 -18.81
C PRO A 338 -43.62 7.31 -17.64
N ASP A 339 -44.80 6.68 -17.33
CA ASP A 339 -44.95 5.74 -16.24
C ASP A 339 -44.10 4.47 -16.46
N MET A 340 -44.01 3.98 -17.71
CA MET A 340 -43.19 2.81 -18.07
C MET A 340 -41.72 3.11 -17.91
N SER A 341 -41.24 4.28 -18.36
CA SER A 341 -39.86 4.73 -18.19
C SER A 341 -39.52 4.91 -16.70
N SER A 342 -40.40 5.58 -15.94
CA SER A 342 -40.15 5.84 -14.52
C SER A 342 -40.09 4.56 -13.69
N LEU A 343 -40.85 3.50 -14.05
CA LEU A 343 -40.79 2.19 -13.43
C LEU A 343 -39.41 1.55 -13.62
N ALA A 344 -38.86 1.60 -14.85
CA ALA A 344 -37.55 1.06 -15.17
C ALA A 344 -36.42 1.85 -14.47
N ASP A 345 -36.49 3.19 -14.52
CA ASP A 345 -35.49 4.07 -13.90
C ASP A 345 -35.43 3.91 -12.37
N LEU A 346 -36.59 3.75 -11.72
CA LEU A 346 -36.66 3.55 -10.27
C LEU A 346 -36.15 2.17 -9.88
N SER A 347 -36.44 1.14 -10.67
CA SER A 347 -35.89 -0.22 -10.49
C SER A 347 -34.38 -0.21 -10.64
N ALA A 348 -33.85 0.46 -11.69
CA ALA A 348 -32.41 0.62 -11.88
C ALA A 348 -31.73 1.35 -10.71
N ALA A 349 -32.38 2.39 -10.15
CA ALA A 349 -31.88 3.08 -8.96
C ALA A 349 -31.82 2.16 -7.74
N TYR A 350 -32.84 1.31 -7.52
CA TYR A 350 -32.84 0.32 -6.45
C TYR A 350 -31.73 -0.73 -6.65
N ASP A 351 -31.52 -1.18 -7.87
CA ASP A 351 -30.45 -2.13 -8.20
C ASP A 351 -29.06 -1.55 -7.89
N LEU A 352 -28.80 -0.27 -8.17
CA LEU A 352 -27.57 0.39 -7.78
C LEU A 352 -27.38 0.38 -6.25
N VAL A 353 -28.43 0.64 -5.48
CA VAL A 353 -28.38 0.59 -4.02
C VAL A 353 -28.13 -0.83 -3.53
N SER A 354 -28.80 -1.83 -4.11
CA SER A 354 -28.64 -3.24 -3.75
C SER A 354 -27.22 -3.75 -4.03
N ALA A 355 -26.64 -3.31 -5.15
CA ALA A 355 -25.28 -3.62 -5.59
C ALA A 355 -24.20 -2.81 -4.85
N MET A 356 -24.55 -1.92 -3.91
CA MET A 356 -23.60 -1.14 -3.12
C MET A 356 -22.65 -2.03 -2.34
N ARG A 357 -21.37 -1.69 -2.39
CA ARG A 357 -20.30 -2.38 -1.66
C ARG A 357 -20.01 -1.65 -0.34
N PRO A 358 -19.91 -2.39 0.78
CA PRO A 358 -19.61 -1.77 2.08
C PRO A 358 -18.12 -1.39 2.23
N VAL A 359 -17.25 -1.81 1.31
CA VAL A 359 -15.82 -1.48 1.31
C VAL A 359 -15.44 -0.95 -0.07
N PRO A 360 -14.71 0.19 -0.16
CA PRO A 360 -14.31 0.77 -1.44
C PRO A 360 -13.10 0.02 -2.04
N VAL A 361 -13.19 -1.30 -2.15
CA VAL A 361 -12.16 -2.18 -2.70
C VAL A 361 -12.67 -2.84 -3.97
N THR A 362 -11.82 -2.91 -4.98
CA THR A 362 -12.10 -3.56 -6.26
C THR A 362 -11.07 -4.62 -6.57
N LYS A 363 -11.42 -5.58 -7.43
CA LYS A 363 -10.45 -6.57 -7.95
C LYS A 363 -9.22 -5.84 -8.55
N SER A 364 -9.45 -4.73 -9.26
CA SER A 364 -8.37 -3.92 -9.84
C SER A 364 -7.43 -3.29 -8.80
N SER A 365 -7.81 -3.21 -7.53
CA SER A 365 -6.95 -2.73 -6.44
C SER A 365 -6.08 -3.84 -5.86
N ILE A 366 -6.61 -5.07 -5.76
CA ILE A 366 -5.95 -6.19 -5.09
C ILE A 366 -5.08 -6.99 -6.05
N VAL A 367 -5.58 -7.31 -7.25
CA VAL A 367 -4.87 -8.16 -8.20
C VAL A 367 -3.45 -7.66 -8.52
N PRO A 368 -3.21 -6.36 -8.79
CA PRO A 368 -1.85 -5.86 -9.02
C PRO A 368 -0.93 -6.05 -7.81
N LEU A 369 -1.44 -5.91 -6.58
CA LEU A 369 -0.65 -6.15 -5.37
C LEU A 369 -0.18 -7.60 -5.29
N ILE A 370 -1.09 -8.56 -5.51
CA ILE A 370 -0.78 -9.99 -5.48
C ILE A 370 0.24 -10.32 -6.58
N VAL A 371 0.01 -9.87 -7.81
CA VAL A 371 0.92 -10.13 -8.94
C VAL A 371 2.32 -9.60 -8.65
N VAL A 372 2.41 -8.35 -8.20
CA VAL A 372 3.70 -7.71 -7.91
C VAL A 372 4.39 -8.36 -6.71
N ALA A 373 3.64 -8.76 -5.68
CA ALA A 373 4.18 -9.45 -4.51
C ALA A 373 4.72 -10.85 -4.85
N THR A 374 4.08 -11.56 -5.78
CA THR A 374 4.48 -12.92 -6.15
C THR A 374 5.57 -12.96 -7.21
N LEU A 375 5.77 -11.91 -8.00
CA LEU A 375 6.71 -11.87 -9.11
C LEU A 375 8.17 -12.23 -8.72
N PRO A 376 8.79 -11.62 -7.68
CA PRO A 376 10.15 -12.00 -7.26
C PRO A 376 10.22 -13.43 -6.72
N LEU A 377 9.15 -13.89 -6.07
CA LEU A 377 9.06 -15.23 -5.52
C LEU A 377 8.98 -16.29 -6.64
N ALA A 378 8.24 -15.99 -7.71
CA ALA A 378 8.22 -16.80 -8.91
C ALA A 378 9.61 -16.89 -9.56
N GLY A 379 10.38 -15.79 -9.58
CA GLY A 379 11.76 -15.77 -10.03
C GLY A 379 12.63 -16.78 -9.27
N VAL A 380 12.51 -16.85 -7.95
CA VAL A 380 13.24 -17.85 -7.13
C VAL A 380 12.80 -19.28 -7.48
N ALA A 381 11.51 -19.52 -7.69
CA ALA A 381 11.00 -20.84 -8.07
C ALA A 381 11.59 -21.31 -9.42
N LEU A 382 11.71 -20.40 -10.39
CA LEU A 382 12.29 -20.67 -11.71
C LEU A 382 13.76 -21.09 -11.67
N THR A 383 14.53 -20.70 -10.66
CA THR A 383 15.94 -21.09 -10.54
C THR A 383 16.13 -22.59 -10.21
N ARG A 384 15.10 -23.26 -9.72
CA ARG A 384 15.17 -24.66 -9.25
C ARG A 384 14.30 -25.64 -10.03
N VAL A 385 13.28 -25.15 -10.74
CA VAL A 385 12.38 -26.00 -11.52
C VAL A 385 12.72 -25.85 -13.01
N PRO A 386 12.97 -26.91 -13.75
CA PRO A 386 13.16 -26.83 -15.21
C PRO A 386 11.95 -26.11 -15.82
N PHE A 387 12.21 -25.10 -16.63
CA PHE A 387 11.17 -24.27 -17.28
C PHE A 387 10.05 -25.09 -17.94
N LYS A 388 10.44 -26.28 -18.47
CA LYS A 388 9.51 -27.23 -19.08
C LYS A 388 8.44 -27.76 -18.08
N ALA A 389 8.82 -28.08 -16.86
CA ALA A 389 7.87 -28.57 -15.83
C ALA A 389 6.86 -27.49 -15.40
N ILE A 390 7.26 -26.22 -15.41
CA ILE A 390 6.36 -25.08 -15.13
C ILE A 390 5.37 -24.90 -16.28
N LEU A 391 5.84 -24.98 -17.53
CA LEU A 391 4.99 -24.91 -18.72
C LEU A 391 3.95 -26.04 -18.75
N ASP A 392 4.34 -27.24 -18.38
CA ASP A 392 3.45 -28.41 -18.34
C ASP A 392 2.40 -28.26 -17.20
N SER A 393 2.79 -27.69 -16.04
CA SER A 393 1.86 -27.37 -14.93
C SER A 393 0.86 -26.28 -15.31
N ILE A 394 1.31 -25.24 -16.03
CA ILE A 394 0.43 -24.15 -16.50
C ILE A 394 -0.52 -24.66 -17.59
N ARG A 395 -0.03 -25.52 -18.51
CA ARG A 395 -0.88 -26.17 -19.50
C ARG A 395 -1.94 -27.06 -18.86
N GLY A 396 -1.59 -27.85 -17.85
CA GLY A 396 -2.55 -28.65 -17.08
C GLY A 396 -3.65 -27.83 -16.37
N LEU A 397 -3.32 -26.60 -15.95
CA LEU A 397 -4.29 -25.67 -15.32
C LEU A 397 -5.19 -24.92 -16.31
N LEU A 398 -4.71 -24.72 -17.55
CA LEU A 398 -5.45 -24.02 -18.62
C LEU A 398 -6.36 -24.95 -19.44
N PHE A 399 -6.14 -26.26 -19.36
CA PHE A 399 -6.90 -27.28 -20.10
C PHE A 399 -7.78 -28.15 -19.17
N LEU A 400 -7.94 -27.77 -17.91
CA LEU A 400 -8.98 -28.19 -16.99
C LEU A 400 -10.06 -27.10 -16.89
#